data_34f147fa701ce8e364988021ab276e2a
#
_entry.id   34f147fa701ce8e364988021ab276e2a
#
_cell.length_a   1.000
_cell.length_b   1.000
_cell.length_c   1.000
_cell.angle_alpha   90.00
_cell.angle_beta   90.00
_cell.angle_gamma   90.00
#
_symmetry.space_group_name_H-M   'P 1'
#
loop_
_entity.id
_entity.type
_entity.pdbx_description
1 polymer ?
#
loop_
_entity_poly.entity_id
_entity_poly.type
_entity_poly.pdbx_seq_one_letter_code
_entity_poly.pdbx_strand_id
1 'polypeptide(L)'
;TYRDKKNDKILRDMFDYVIVSTGHFSVPFIPEYPGMKAFPGRIMHSHDFRDAEEFRGKNVVVLGSSYSAEDVALQCHKYGAKSVTIGYRHNPMGFKWPDGMKEVFYLDRLEGNKAIFRDGHVQETDAVILCTGYLHHFPFLSEDLKLKTGNRLYPPKLYKGVIWQNNHKLIYLGMQ
;
A
#
# COMPACT_ATOMS: atom_id res chain seq x y z
N THR A 1 22.29 6.51 19.25
CA THR A 1 21.57 6.52 20.54
C THR A 1 20.44 5.53 20.49
N TYR A 2 20.27 4.70 21.49
CA TYR A 2 19.20 3.71 21.60
C TYR A 2 18.76 3.53 23.05
N ARG A 3 17.58 2.95 23.25
CA ARG A 3 17.07 2.65 24.60
C ARG A 3 17.29 1.17 24.90
N ASP A 4 18.03 0.89 25.95
CA ASP A 4 18.12 -0.45 26.51
C ASP A 4 16.84 -0.76 27.29
N LYS A 5 16.02 -1.67 26.73
CA LYS A 5 14.72 -2.05 27.32
C LYS A 5 14.85 -2.81 28.63
N LYS A 6 15.97 -3.46 28.92
CA LYS A 6 16.16 -4.21 30.16
C LYS A 6 16.38 -3.26 31.34
N ASN A 7 17.14 -2.21 31.13
CA ASN A 7 17.56 -1.28 32.19
C ASN A 7 16.87 0.07 32.10
N ASP A 8 16.05 0.29 31.09
CA ASP A 8 15.34 1.54 30.77
C ASP A 8 16.29 2.74 30.63
N LYS A 9 17.50 2.51 30.07
CA LYS A 9 18.54 3.53 29.93
C LYS A 9 18.71 3.93 28.47
N ILE A 10 18.98 5.23 28.26
CA ILE A 10 19.41 5.73 26.95
C ILE A 10 20.92 5.60 26.87
N LEU A 11 21.39 4.85 25.89
CA LEU A 11 22.78 4.59 25.61
C LEU A 11 23.23 5.26 24.31
N ARG A 12 24.53 5.56 24.21
CA ARG A 12 25.15 6.07 22.99
C ARG A 12 26.38 5.25 22.70
N ASP A 13 26.41 4.64 21.52
CA ASP A 13 27.55 3.92 21.02
C ASP A 13 27.92 4.43 19.62
N MET A 14 29.15 4.20 19.24
CA MET A 14 29.65 4.45 17.89
C MET A 14 29.83 3.14 17.16
N PHE A 15 29.40 3.11 15.90
CA PHE A 15 29.49 1.96 15.02
C PHE A 15 30.13 2.37 13.71
N ASP A 16 30.91 1.48 13.10
CA ASP A 16 31.51 1.72 11.79
C ASP A 16 30.47 1.72 10.68
N TYR A 17 29.44 0.89 10.82
CA TYR A 17 28.33 0.76 9.86
C TYR A 17 26.99 0.67 10.58
N VAL A 18 25.95 1.19 9.95
CA VAL A 18 24.56 1.06 10.40
C VAL A 18 23.73 0.46 9.29
N ILE A 19 23.04 -0.63 9.60
CA ILE A 19 22.14 -1.32 8.67
C ILE A 19 20.70 -1.14 9.16
N VAL A 20 19.90 -0.43 8.39
CA VAL A 20 18.46 -0.25 8.60
C VAL A 20 17.73 -1.38 7.91
N SER A 21 17.22 -2.34 8.68
CA SER A 21 16.51 -3.54 8.19
C SER A 21 15.11 -3.67 8.78
N THR A 22 14.46 -2.55 9.07
CA THR A 22 13.14 -2.50 9.72
C THR A 22 11.96 -2.73 8.76
N GLY A 23 12.24 -2.87 7.46
CA GLY A 23 11.22 -2.93 6.42
C GLY A 23 10.57 -1.58 6.15
N HIS A 24 9.68 -1.52 5.16
CA HIS A 24 8.95 -0.30 4.81
C HIS A 24 7.43 -0.52 4.67
N PHE A 25 6.90 -1.72 4.88
CA PHE A 25 5.47 -2.04 4.82
C PHE A 25 4.78 -1.83 6.18
N SER A 26 5.05 -0.70 6.85
CA SER A 26 4.52 -0.40 8.19
C SER A 26 3.53 0.75 8.22
N VAL A 27 3.67 1.74 7.35
CA VAL A 27 2.78 2.90 7.31
C VAL A 27 2.04 2.92 5.98
N PRO A 28 0.75 2.54 5.93
CA PRO A 28 -0.06 2.55 4.73
C PRO A 28 -0.14 3.94 4.09
N PHE A 29 -0.07 3.99 2.76
CA PHE A 29 -0.43 5.18 2.02
C PHE A 29 -1.91 5.15 1.68
N ILE A 30 -2.68 6.00 2.32
CA ILE A 30 -4.13 6.11 2.15
C ILE A 30 -4.43 7.41 1.39
N PRO A 31 -4.71 7.36 0.08
CA PRO A 31 -5.15 8.51 -0.67
C PRO A 31 -6.57 8.91 -0.27
N GLU A 32 -6.86 10.20 -0.31
CA GLU A 32 -8.23 10.69 -0.10
C GLU A 32 -8.98 10.72 -1.43
N TYR A 33 -10.19 10.16 -1.43
CA TYR A 33 -11.15 10.24 -2.53
C TYR A 33 -12.39 11.01 -2.06
N PRO A 34 -12.98 11.87 -2.91
CA PRO A 34 -14.26 12.51 -2.60
C PRO A 34 -15.32 11.47 -2.23
N GLY A 35 -16.08 11.74 -1.17
CA GLY A 35 -17.13 10.83 -0.69
C GLY A 35 -16.67 9.67 0.19
N MET A 36 -15.37 9.44 0.33
CA MET A 36 -14.81 8.32 1.10
C MET A 36 -15.29 8.28 2.56
N LYS A 37 -15.38 9.44 3.21
CA LYS A 37 -15.81 9.54 4.62
C LYS A 37 -17.30 9.24 4.82
N ALA A 38 -18.11 9.44 3.79
CA ALA A 38 -19.55 9.19 3.80
C ALA A 38 -19.93 7.83 3.21
N PHE A 39 -18.98 7.05 2.74
CA PHE A 39 -19.22 5.75 2.16
C PHE A 39 -19.74 4.77 3.23
N PRO A 40 -20.93 4.15 3.02
CA PRO A 40 -21.54 3.30 4.04
C PRO A 40 -20.92 1.91 4.14
N GLY A 41 -20.12 1.51 3.14
CA GLY A 41 -19.50 0.20 3.07
C GLY A 41 -18.15 0.11 3.81
N ARG A 42 -17.48 -1.01 3.65
CA ARG A 42 -16.16 -1.27 4.24
C ARG A 42 -15.05 -0.57 3.45
N ILE A 43 -14.22 0.22 4.10
CA ILE A 43 -12.95 0.70 3.53
C ILE A 43 -11.80 0.18 4.39
N MET A 44 -10.78 -0.38 3.74
CA MET A 44 -9.57 -0.83 4.43
C MET A 44 -8.34 -0.74 3.50
N HIS A 45 -7.16 -0.69 4.09
CA HIS A 45 -5.92 -0.85 3.35
C HIS A 45 -5.51 -2.34 3.33
N SER A 46 -4.82 -2.78 2.28
CA SER A 46 -4.31 -4.15 2.16
C SER A 46 -3.40 -4.58 3.33
N HIS A 47 -2.82 -3.61 4.04
CA HIS A 47 -2.08 -3.87 5.28
C HIS A 47 -2.91 -4.60 6.34
N ASP A 48 -4.21 -4.32 6.42
CA ASP A 48 -5.13 -4.87 7.41
C ASP A 48 -5.89 -6.10 6.90
N PHE A 49 -5.75 -6.40 5.61
CA PHE A 49 -6.36 -7.58 5.00
C PHE A 49 -5.75 -8.87 5.59
N ARG A 50 -6.58 -9.79 6.05
CA ARG A 50 -6.17 -11.10 6.61
C ARG A 50 -6.75 -12.26 5.83
N ASP A 51 -8.02 -12.17 5.47
CA ASP A 51 -8.72 -13.15 4.65
C ASP A 51 -9.85 -12.46 3.88
N ALA A 52 -10.49 -13.16 2.98
CA ALA A 52 -11.53 -12.62 2.12
C ALA A 52 -12.95 -13.09 2.51
N GLU A 53 -13.13 -13.78 3.61
CA GLU A 53 -14.45 -14.31 4.02
C GLU A 53 -15.50 -13.20 4.21
N GLU A 54 -15.09 -12.04 4.75
CA GLU A 54 -16.00 -10.91 4.93
C GLU A 54 -16.56 -10.33 3.62
N PHE A 55 -15.95 -10.64 2.48
CA PHE A 55 -16.34 -10.13 1.14
C PHE A 55 -17.20 -11.09 0.33
N ARG A 56 -17.56 -12.24 0.86
CA ARG A 56 -18.45 -13.21 0.22
C ARG A 56 -19.77 -12.57 -0.18
N GLY A 57 -20.17 -12.71 -1.45
CA GLY A 57 -21.40 -12.15 -2.00
C GLY A 57 -21.40 -10.64 -2.22
N LYS A 58 -20.29 -9.94 -1.94
CA LYS A 58 -20.17 -8.48 -2.03
C LYS A 58 -19.57 -8.03 -3.36
N ASN A 59 -19.90 -6.79 -3.76
CA ASN A 59 -19.23 -6.08 -4.83
C ASN A 59 -18.01 -5.37 -4.24
N VAL A 60 -16.82 -5.76 -4.66
CA VAL A 60 -15.56 -5.26 -4.10
C VAL A 60 -14.81 -4.42 -5.12
N VAL A 61 -14.34 -3.26 -4.71
CA VAL A 61 -13.39 -2.44 -5.48
C VAL A 61 -12.02 -2.56 -4.83
N VAL A 62 -11.02 -2.93 -5.61
CA VAL A 62 -9.61 -3.00 -5.21
C VAL A 62 -8.85 -1.89 -5.93
N LEU A 63 -8.22 -0.98 -5.20
CA LEU A 63 -7.51 0.17 -5.78
C LEU A 63 -6.00 -0.04 -5.77
N GLY A 64 -5.44 -0.21 -6.95
CA GLY A 64 -4.01 -0.49 -7.20
C GLY A 64 -3.84 -1.44 -8.37
N SER A 65 -2.61 -1.50 -8.92
CA SER A 65 -2.27 -2.38 -10.04
C SER A 65 -0.87 -2.99 -9.87
N SER A 66 -0.60 -3.54 -8.70
CA SER A 66 0.63 -4.24 -8.35
C SER A 66 0.30 -5.51 -7.57
N TYR A 67 1.30 -6.26 -7.16
CA TYR A 67 1.16 -7.59 -6.52
C TYR A 67 0.10 -7.66 -5.42
N SER A 68 0.03 -6.66 -4.52
CA SER A 68 -1.00 -6.67 -3.48
C SER A 68 -2.41 -6.58 -4.04
N ALA A 69 -2.62 -5.83 -5.13
CA ALA A 69 -3.94 -5.71 -5.75
C ALA A 69 -4.33 -7.00 -6.45
N GLU A 70 -3.39 -7.66 -7.13
CA GLU A 70 -3.57 -8.97 -7.74
C GLU A 70 -3.99 -10.01 -6.70
N ASP A 71 -3.17 -10.20 -5.66
CA ASP A 71 -3.41 -11.19 -4.61
C ASP A 71 -4.74 -10.99 -3.89
N VAL A 72 -5.02 -9.76 -3.46
CA VAL A 72 -6.26 -9.42 -2.74
C VAL A 72 -7.49 -9.61 -3.63
N ALA A 73 -7.42 -9.16 -4.89
CA ALA A 73 -8.53 -9.29 -5.83
C ALA A 73 -8.84 -10.77 -6.13
N LEU A 74 -7.80 -11.58 -6.38
CA LEU A 74 -7.96 -13.02 -6.62
C LEU A 74 -8.49 -13.74 -5.37
N GLN A 75 -8.05 -13.36 -4.18
CA GLN A 75 -8.60 -13.94 -2.96
C GLN A 75 -10.08 -13.58 -2.77
N CYS A 76 -10.47 -12.32 -2.96
CA CYS A 76 -11.88 -11.92 -2.90
C CYS A 76 -12.73 -12.72 -3.88
N HIS A 77 -12.28 -12.88 -5.11
CA HIS A 77 -12.96 -13.70 -6.12
C HIS A 77 -13.06 -15.17 -5.70
N LYS A 78 -11.94 -15.78 -5.29
CA LYS A 78 -11.86 -17.18 -4.84
C LYS A 78 -12.80 -17.48 -3.67
N TYR A 79 -12.95 -16.53 -2.75
CA TYR A 79 -13.83 -16.66 -1.59
C TYR A 79 -15.29 -16.29 -1.88
N GLY A 80 -15.63 -16.01 -3.14
CA GLY A 80 -17.00 -15.84 -3.58
C GLY A 80 -17.54 -14.41 -3.47
N ALA A 81 -16.72 -13.40 -3.64
CA ALA A 81 -17.20 -12.05 -3.91
C ALA A 81 -18.09 -12.07 -5.16
N LYS A 82 -19.18 -11.29 -5.15
CA LYS A 82 -20.13 -11.21 -6.27
C LYS A 82 -19.48 -10.59 -7.51
N SER A 83 -18.67 -9.57 -7.31
CA SER A 83 -17.85 -8.96 -8.34
C SER A 83 -16.59 -8.34 -7.73
N VAL A 84 -15.51 -8.32 -8.51
CA VAL A 84 -14.25 -7.65 -8.11
C VAL A 84 -13.82 -6.71 -9.23
N THR A 85 -13.75 -5.41 -8.92
CA THR A 85 -13.29 -4.39 -9.86
C THR A 85 -11.98 -3.80 -9.38
N ILE A 86 -10.97 -3.86 -10.24
CA ILE A 86 -9.62 -3.42 -9.93
C ILE A 86 -9.41 -2.05 -10.58
N GLY A 87 -9.23 -1.01 -9.77
CA GLY A 87 -8.99 0.35 -10.23
C GLY A 87 -7.49 0.62 -10.39
N TYR A 88 -7.01 0.80 -11.63
CA TYR A 88 -5.62 1.15 -11.90
C TYR A 88 -5.43 2.64 -12.17
N ARG A 89 -4.24 3.19 -11.87
CA ARG A 89 -3.94 4.62 -12.05
C ARG A 89 -3.21 4.95 -13.35
N HIS A 90 -2.25 4.14 -13.75
CA HIS A 90 -1.42 4.39 -14.94
C HIS A 90 -1.67 3.33 -16.01
N ASN A 91 -1.37 2.09 -15.72
CA ASN A 91 -1.52 0.97 -16.62
C ASN A 91 -2.30 -0.15 -15.94
N PRO A 92 -3.19 -0.84 -16.68
CA PRO A 92 -3.77 -2.08 -16.20
C PRO A 92 -2.69 -3.15 -16.03
N MET A 93 -2.93 -4.15 -15.21
CA MET A 93 -2.05 -5.32 -15.10
C MET A 93 -2.10 -6.15 -16.37
N GLY A 94 -3.22 -6.09 -17.11
CA GLY A 94 -3.38 -6.74 -18.40
C GLY A 94 -3.52 -8.27 -18.33
N PHE A 95 -3.91 -8.79 -17.17
CA PHE A 95 -4.16 -10.22 -17.00
C PHE A 95 -5.50 -10.63 -17.61
N LYS A 96 -5.59 -11.88 -18.01
CA LYS A 96 -6.87 -12.51 -18.33
C LYS A 96 -7.57 -12.90 -17.02
N TRP A 97 -8.40 -11.99 -16.52
CA TRP A 97 -9.14 -12.19 -15.28
C TRP A 97 -10.27 -13.22 -15.42
N PRO A 98 -10.61 -13.95 -14.34
CA PRO A 98 -11.82 -14.79 -14.28
C PRO A 98 -13.10 -13.98 -14.49
N ASP A 99 -14.21 -14.66 -14.83
CA ASP A 99 -15.53 -14.05 -14.90
C ASP A 99 -15.91 -13.40 -13.56
N GLY A 100 -16.51 -12.22 -13.62
CA GLY A 100 -16.83 -11.43 -12.43
C GLY A 100 -15.69 -10.51 -11.94
N MET A 101 -14.52 -10.56 -12.58
CA MET A 101 -13.41 -9.65 -12.33
C MET A 101 -13.14 -8.77 -13.56
N LYS A 102 -12.73 -7.52 -13.32
CA LYS A 102 -12.34 -6.58 -14.38
C LYS A 102 -11.41 -5.50 -13.87
N GLU A 103 -10.67 -4.89 -14.80
CA GLU A 103 -9.89 -3.69 -14.55
C GLU A 103 -10.60 -2.47 -15.12
N VAL A 104 -10.56 -1.36 -14.38
CA VAL A 104 -11.13 -0.05 -14.79
C VAL A 104 -10.14 1.06 -14.47
N PHE A 105 -10.26 2.19 -15.19
CA PHE A 105 -9.37 3.31 -14.97
C PHE A 105 -9.79 4.09 -13.72
N TYR A 106 -8.89 4.33 -12.85
CA TYR A 106 -8.84 5.19 -11.66
C TYR A 106 -10.19 5.61 -11.04
N LEU A 107 -10.35 5.30 -9.75
CA LEU A 107 -11.50 5.80 -8.98
C LEU A 107 -11.47 7.33 -8.94
N ASP A 108 -12.59 7.95 -9.30
CA ASP A 108 -12.78 9.41 -9.19
C ASP A 108 -13.36 9.77 -7.81
N ARG A 109 -14.47 9.16 -7.44
CA ARG A 109 -15.18 9.44 -6.19
C ARG A 109 -16.12 8.31 -5.79
N LEU A 110 -16.61 8.40 -4.56
CA LEU A 110 -17.70 7.57 -4.02
C LEU A 110 -18.95 8.44 -3.79
N GLU A 111 -20.11 7.98 -4.23
CA GLU A 111 -21.40 8.62 -4.00
C GLU A 111 -22.39 7.60 -3.42
N GLY A 112 -22.72 7.75 -2.12
CA GLY A 112 -23.47 6.72 -1.42
C GLY A 112 -22.75 5.37 -1.49
N ASN A 113 -23.42 4.33 -2.01
CA ASN A 113 -22.83 3.00 -2.23
C ASN A 113 -22.24 2.82 -3.65
N LYS A 114 -22.05 3.89 -4.41
CA LYS A 114 -21.52 3.81 -5.79
C LYS A 114 -20.08 4.26 -5.88
N ALA A 115 -19.28 3.46 -6.60
CA ALA A 115 -17.94 3.84 -7.05
C ALA A 115 -18.05 4.40 -8.47
N ILE A 116 -17.52 5.61 -8.68
CA ILE A 116 -17.51 6.32 -9.95
C ILE A 116 -16.07 6.44 -10.41
N PHE A 117 -15.78 5.95 -11.60
CA PHE A 117 -14.45 5.92 -12.18
C PHE A 117 -14.28 6.98 -13.27
N ARG A 118 -13.05 7.39 -13.54
CA ARG A 118 -12.74 8.46 -14.50
C ARG A 118 -13.04 8.12 -15.96
N ASP A 119 -13.15 6.86 -16.28
CA ASP A 119 -13.58 6.39 -17.61
C ASP A 119 -15.11 6.39 -17.79
N GLY A 120 -15.86 6.88 -16.79
CA GLY A 120 -17.31 6.93 -16.78
C GLY A 120 -17.97 5.64 -16.27
N HIS A 121 -17.19 4.62 -15.92
CA HIS A 121 -17.75 3.42 -15.31
C HIS A 121 -18.32 3.74 -13.92
N VAL A 122 -19.52 3.21 -13.64
CA VAL A 122 -20.21 3.36 -12.34
C VAL A 122 -20.68 2.00 -11.89
N GLN A 123 -20.45 1.67 -10.62
CA GLN A 123 -20.98 0.41 -10.05
C GLN A 123 -21.34 0.57 -8.58
N GLU A 124 -22.28 -0.25 -8.13
CA GLU A 124 -22.55 -0.45 -6.72
C GLU A 124 -21.35 -1.16 -6.07
N THR A 125 -21.02 -0.76 -4.85
CA THR A 125 -19.83 -1.20 -4.14
C THR A 125 -20.14 -1.36 -2.67
N ASP A 126 -19.82 -2.52 -2.11
CA ASP A 126 -20.00 -2.83 -0.70
C ASP A 126 -18.68 -2.66 0.08
N ALA A 127 -17.55 -2.76 -0.62
CA ALA A 127 -16.24 -2.61 -0.02
C ALA A 127 -15.21 -2.01 -0.98
N VAL A 128 -14.29 -1.21 -0.41
CA VAL A 128 -13.12 -0.66 -1.10
C VAL A 128 -11.86 -1.09 -0.35
N ILE A 129 -10.96 -1.79 -1.05
CA ILE A 129 -9.67 -2.23 -0.51
C ILE A 129 -8.56 -1.43 -1.20
N LEU A 130 -7.81 -0.68 -0.40
CA LEU A 130 -6.72 0.17 -0.86
C LEU A 130 -5.43 -0.63 -0.94
N CYS A 131 -5.01 -1.01 -2.12
CA CYS A 131 -3.70 -1.61 -2.43
C CYS A 131 -2.74 -0.52 -2.94
N THR A 132 -2.68 0.58 -2.22
CA THR A 132 -2.07 1.84 -2.65
C THR A 132 -0.62 2.00 -2.18
N GLY A 133 -0.06 0.97 -1.56
CA GLY A 133 1.32 0.93 -1.10
C GLY A 133 1.54 1.63 0.23
N TYR A 134 2.81 1.94 0.53
CA TYR A 134 3.25 2.37 1.85
C TYR A 134 4.13 3.61 1.78
N LEU A 135 4.24 4.32 2.90
CA LEU A 135 5.18 5.41 3.07
C LEU A 135 6.46 4.89 3.74
N HIS A 136 7.60 5.41 3.32
CA HIS A 136 8.85 5.18 4.04
C HIS A 136 8.80 5.93 5.37
N HIS A 137 8.94 5.22 6.47
CA HIS A 137 8.81 5.77 7.81
C HIS A 137 9.94 5.25 8.71
N PHE A 138 10.90 6.13 9.03
CA PHE A 138 12.05 5.83 9.87
C PHE A 138 12.16 6.88 10.99
N PRO A 139 11.30 6.81 12.02
CA PRO A 139 11.21 7.84 13.06
C PRO A 139 12.47 7.94 13.93
N PHE A 140 13.30 6.92 13.90
CA PHE A 140 14.57 6.85 14.64
C PHE A 140 15.75 7.47 13.91
N LEU A 141 15.60 7.88 12.65
CA LEU A 141 16.61 8.56 11.87
C LEU A 141 16.41 10.07 11.90
N SER A 142 17.54 10.83 11.83
CA SER A 142 17.48 12.27 11.59
C SER A 142 16.91 12.57 10.19
N GLU A 143 16.37 13.78 10.00
CA GLU A 143 15.66 14.17 8.77
C GLU A 143 16.51 14.07 7.50
N ASP A 144 17.82 14.34 7.62
CA ASP A 144 18.79 14.26 6.52
C ASP A 144 19.07 12.82 6.05
N LEU A 145 18.83 11.85 6.92
CA LEU A 145 19.00 10.42 6.62
C LEU A 145 17.73 9.71 6.18
N LYS A 146 16.56 10.31 6.38
CA LYS A 146 15.28 9.69 5.99
C LYS A 146 15.13 9.58 4.48
N LEU A 147 14.66 8.43 4.01
CA LEU A 147 14.28 8.25 2.63
C LEU A 147 13.04 9.09 2.33
N LYS A 148 13.15 10.00 1.37
CA LYS A 148 12.06 10.85 0.88
C LYS A 148 11.88 10.58 -0.61
N THR A 149 10.77 10.02 -1.00
CA THR A 149 10.49 9.68 -2.40
C THR A 149 9.02 9.78 -2.75
N GLY A 150 8.74 10.28 -3.94
CA GLY A 150 7.43 10.17 -4.57
C GLY A 150 7.22 8.81 -5.26
N ASN A 151 8.31 8.12 -5.59
CA ASN A 151 8.29 6.73 -6.05
C ASN A 151 8.64 5.80 -4.87
N ARG A 152 7.67 5.04 -4.42
CA ARG A 152 7.77 4.20 -3.22
C ARG A 152 8.56 2.93 -3.43
N LEU A 153 8.73 2.49 -4.67
CA LEU A 153 9.50 1.28 -5.00
C LEU A 153 11.00 1.55 -5.09
N TYR A 154 11.37 2.76 -5.53
CA TYR A 154 12.78 3.09 -5.79
C TYR A 154 13.16 4.40 -5.11
N PRO A 155 13.49 4.38 -3.80
CA PRO A 155 13.94 5.58 -3.12
C PRO A 155 15.20 6.16 -3.79
N PRO A 156 15.26 7.47 -4.04
CA PRO A 156 16.44 8.11 -4.58
C PRO A 156 17.61 8.06 -3.59
N LYS A 157 18.82 8.31 -4.09
CA LYS A 157 20.08 8.35 -3.31
C LYS A 157 20.50 7.01 -2.70
N LEU A 158 19.94 5.90 -3.15
CA LEU A 158 20.41 4.56 -2.80
C LEU A 158 21.16 3.94 -3.99
N TYR A 159 22.47 3.73 -3.83
CA TYR A 159 23.24 2.95 -4.81
C TYR A 159 22.82 1.49 -4.72
N LYS A 160 22.48 0.91 -5.87
CA LYS A 160 21.89 -0.45 -5.98
C LYS A 160 20.69 -0.68 -5.06
N GLY A 161 19.90 0.39 -4.76
CA GLY A 161 18.73 0.29 -3.89
C GLY A 161 19.03 0.06 -2.41
N VAL A 162 20.28 0.12 -1.99
CA VAL A 162 20.72 -0.30 -0.66
C VAL A 162 21.63 0.71 0.02
N ILE A 163 22.72 1.13 -0.60
CA ILE A 163 23.78 1.93 0.03
C ILE A 163 23.47 3.43 -0.11
N TRP A 164 23.40 4.13 1.01
CA TRP A 164 23.19 5.58 1.02
C TRP A 164 24.36 6.31 0.36
N GLN A 165 24.09 7.04 -0.73
CA GLN A 165 25.13 7.67 -1.56
C GLN A 165 25.96 8.74 -0.82
N ASN A 166 25.34 9.46 0.11
CA ASN A 166 26.03 10.52 0.86
C ASN A 166 26.86 10.00 2.05
N ASN A 167 26.63 8.73 2.46
CA ASN A 167 27.41 8.08 3.52
C ASN A 167 27.33 6.57 3.33
N HIS A 168 28.34 5.97 2.77
CA HIS A 168 28.41 4.53 2.47
C HIS A 168 28.39 3.62 3.71
N LYS A 169 28.51 4.20 4.90
CA LYS A 169 28.37 3.46 6.17
C LYS A 169 26.92 3.27 6.60
N LEU A 170 25.96 3.90 5.90
CA LEU A 170 24.53 3.72 6.12
C LEU A 170 23.93 2.87 5.00
N ILE A 171 23.28 1.78 5.39
CA ILE A 171 22.73 0.77 4.50
C ILE A 171 21.25 0.58 4.83
N TYR A 172 20.40 0.54 3.80
CA TYR A 172 18.97 0.23 3.93
C TYR A 172 18.67 -1.10 3.25
N LEU A 173 18.09 -2.05 3.97
CA LEU A 173 17.69 -3.35 3.42
C LEU A 173 16.18 -3.46 3.27
N GLY A 174 15.73 -4.13 2.19
CA GLY A 174 14.32 -4.40 1.95
C GLY A 174 13.51 -3.16 1.56
N MET A 175 14.10 -2.23 0.78
CA MET A 175 13.46 -1.01 0.31
C MET A 175 12.88 -1.13 -1.11
N GLN A 176 12.83 -2.34 -1.66
CA GLN A 176 12.29 -2.64 -2.99
C GLN A 176 11.05 -3.51 -2.89
#